data_dc8b6d55c084ec3c797301f35506f2e3
#
_entry.id   dc8b6d55c084ec3c797301f35506f2e3
#
_cell.length_a   1.000
_cell.length_b   1.000
_cell.length_c   1.000
_cell.angle_alpha   90.00
_cell.angle_beta   90.00
_cell.angle_gamma   90.00
#
_symmetry.space_group_name_H-M   'P 1'
#
loop_
_entity.id
_entity.type
_entity.pdbx_description
1 polymer ?
#
loop_
_entity_poly.entity_id
_entity_poly.type
_entity_poly.pdbx_seq_one_letter_code
_entity_poly.pdbx_strand_id
1 'polypeptide(L)'
;MTNSILLVEDNEDNRIIYATALRYAGYEVFEAITGIEGVQQARSHHPDLVLMDISVPELDGWEATAILKADPATRNIPIIAVTAHALPGDEERSLEAGCDGYLAKPIPPAALIAEIDRRFGRTTPSYLPRSSGEMSAPF
;
A
#
# COMPACT_ATOMS: atom_id res chain seq x y z
N MET A 1 -14.25 -13.49 -3.06
CA MET A 1 -13.08 -13.70 -2.21
C MET A 1 -12.53 -12.35 -1.74
N THR A 2 -12.09 -12.32 -0.51
CA THR A 2 -11.53 -11.09 0.07
C THR A 2 -10.06 -10.99 -0.27
N ASN A 3 -9.65 -9.86 -0.84
CA ASN A 3 -8.24 -9.60 -1.06
C ASN A 3 -7.60 -9.11 0.22
N SER A 4 -6.35 -9.45 0.43
CA SER A 4 -5.61 -9.08 1.63
C SER A 4 -4.50 -8.08 1.31
N ILE A 5 -4.29 -7.16 2.23
CA ILE A 5 -3.29 -6.10 2.08
C ILE A 5 -2.43 -6.08 3.33
N LEU A 6 -1.12 -6.05 3.14
CA LEU A 6 -0.18 -5.79 4.22
C LEU A 6 0.16 -4.31 4.20
N LEU A 7 -0.12 -3.62 5.29
CA LEU A 7 0.19 -2.20 5.46
C LEU A 7 1.39 -2.08 6.37
N VAL A 8 2.51 -1.60 5.83
CA VAL A 8 3.74 -1.36 6.59
C VAL A 8 3.86 0.14 6.81
N GLU A 9 3.58 0.59 8.04
CA GLU A 9 3.51 1.99 8.39
C GLU A 9 3.81 2.15 9.88
N ASP A 10 4.84 2.91 10.23
CA ASP A 10 5.22 3.07 11.63
C ASP A 10 4.45 4.18 12.35
N ASN A 11 3.90 5.14 11.63
CA ASN A 11 3.11 6.20 12.25
C ASN A 11 1.73 5.64 12.63
N GLU A 12 1.43 5.65 13.93
CA GLU A 12 0.21 5.04 14.43
C GLU A 12 -1.05 5.69 13.84
N ASP A 13 -1.10 7.01 13.78
CA ASP A 13 -2.26 7.72 13.26
C ASP A 13 -2.52 7.37 11.80
N ASN A 14 -1.48 7.39 10.97
CA ASN A 14 -1.60 7.03 9.57
C ASN A 14 -2.00 5.57 9.40
N ARG A 15 -1.40 4.69 10.20
CA ARG A 15 -1.72 3.27 10.12
C ARG A 15 -3.19 3.01 10.44
N ILE A 16 -3.69 3.63 11.51
CA ILE A 16 -5.09 3.49 11.90
C ILE A 16 -6.02 4.01 10.80
N ILE A 17 -5.72 5.18 10.27
CA ILE A 17 -6.55 5.79 9.22
C ILE A 17 -6.61 4.88 7.99
N TYR A 18 -5.47 4.45 7.50
CA TYR A 18 -5.44 3.65 6.28
C TYR A 18 -5.99 2.25 6.50
N ALA A 19 -5.66 1.61 7.63
CA ALA A 19 -6.19 0.28 7.92
C ALA A 19 -7.72 0.30 8.07
N THR A 20 -8.25 1.31 8.75
CA THR A 20 -9.68 1.45 8.92
C THR A 20 -10.38 1.62 7.57
N ALA A 21 -9.84 2.50 6.72
CA ALA A 21 -10.43 2.74 5.39
C ALA A 21 -10.38 1.48 4.52
N LEU A 22 -9.27 0.77 4.55
CA LEU A 22 -9.13 -0.46 3.76
C LEU A 22 -10.08 -1.55 4.23
N ARG A 23 -10.22 -1.72 5.55
CA ARG A 23 -11.16 -2.69 6.10
C ARG A 23 -12.59 -2.33 5.76
N TYR A 24 -12.92 -1.05 5.84
CA TYR A 24 -14.26 -0.59 5.47
C TYR A 24 -14.57 -0.86 3.99
N ALA A 25 -13.55 -0.79 3.15
CA ALA A 25 -13.69 -1.07 1.73
C ALA A 25 -13.77 -2.57 1.42
N GLY A 26 -13.65 -3.42 2.42
CA GLY A 26 -13.80 -4.86 2.26
C GLY A 26 -12.51 -5.65 2.17
N TYR A 27 -11.36 -5.04 2.43
CA TYR A 27 -10.09 -5.75 2.41
C TYR A 27 -9.77 -6.32 3.78
N GLU A 28 -9.07 -7.45 3.77
CA GLU A 28 -8.42 -7.96 4.97
C GLU A 28 -7.08 -7.23 5.10
N VAL A 29 -6.75 -6.75 6.30
CA VAL A 29 -5.55 -5.94 6.48
C VAL A 29 -4.66 -6.53 7.56
N PHE A 30 -3.40 -6.76 7.20
CA PHE A 30 -2.34 -7.07 8.16
C PHE A 30 -1.52 -5.80 8.34
N GLU A 31 -1.03 -5.58 9.55
CA GLU A 31 -0.29 -4.35 9.86
C GLU A 31 1.11 -4.68 10.36
N ALA A 32 2.08 -3.88 9.92
CA ALA A 32 3.47 -3.98 10.36
C ALA A 32 3.99 -2.57 10.61
N ILE A 33 4.87 -2.42 11.58
CA ILE A 33 5.41 -1.11 11.97
C ILE A 33 6.88 -0.92 11.62
N THR A 34 7.55 -1.97 11.16
CA THR A 34 8.94 -1.90 10.71
C THR A 34 9.10 -2.66 9.41
N GLY A 35 10.21 -2.38 8.71
CA GLY A 35 10.52 -3.12 7.48
C GLY A 35 10.74 -4.60 7.74
N ILE A 36 11.40 -4.93 8.86
CA ILE A 36 11.62 -6.34 9.24
C ILE A 36 10.30 -7.05 9.47
N GLU A 37 9.41 -6.44 10.24
CA GLU A 37 8.08 -7.01 10.48
C GLU A 37 7.30 -7.15 9.17
N GLY A 38 7.43 -6.17 8.28
CA GLY A 38 6.79 -6.22 6.97
C GLY A 38 7.24 -7.44 6.16
N VAL A 39 8.55 -7.70 6.14
CA VAL A 39 9.08 -8.87 5.43
C VAL A 39 8.56 -10.16 6.07
N GLN A 40 8.58 -10.23 7.39
CA GLN A 40 8.09 -11.41 8.10
C GLN A 40 6.62 -11.68 7.82
N GLN A 41 5.79 -10.65 7.87
CA GLN A 41 4.35 -10.81 7.65
C GLN A 41 4.02 -11.14 6.21
N ALA A 42 4.76 -10.57 5.26
CA ALA A 42 4.56 -10.91 3.85
C ALA A 42 4.84 -12.39 3.60
N ARG A 43 5.89 -12.92 4.24
CA ARG A 43 6.22 -14.33 4.12
C ARG A 43 5.21 -15.24 4.80
N SER A 44 4.65 -14.80 5.93
CA SER A 44 3.71 -15.61 6.70
C SER A 44 2.31 -15.62 6.09
N HIS A 45 1.85 -14.46 5.64
CA HIS A 45 0.46 -14.29 5.22
C HIS A 45 0.25 -14.28 3.71
N HIS A 46 1.30 -14.08 2.94
CA HIS A 46 1.21 -13.98 1.46
C HIS A 46 0.08 -13.03 1.05
N PRO A 47 0.13 -11.75 1.45
CA PRO A 47 -0.93 -10.82 1.10
C PRO A 47 -1.02 -10.63 -0.42
N ASP A 48 -2.15 -10.16 -0.87
CA ASP A 48 -2.36 -9.90 -2.30
C ASP A 48 -1.70 -8.60 -2.75
N LEU A 49 -1.36 -7.71 -1.81
CA LEU A 49 -0.70 -6.46 -2.11
C LEU A 49 -0.03 -5.93 -0.85
N VAL A 50 1.11 -5.26 -1.00
CA VAL A 50 1.80 -4.60 0.11
C VAL A 50 1.82 -3.10 -0.14
N LEU A 51 1.38 -2.34 0.87
CA LEU A 51 1.59 -0.90 0.93
C LEU A 51 2.82 -0.68 1.82
N MET A 52 3.90 -0.20 1.23
CA MET A 52 5.19 -0.11 1.91
C MET A 52 5.61 1.33 2.11
N ASP A 53 5.54 1.82 3.34
CA ASP A 53 6.12 3.12 3.68
C ASP A 53 7.63 2.97 3.63
N ILE A 54 8.30 3.77 2.82
CA ILE A 54 9.74 3.65 2.62
C ILE A 54 10.54 4.23 3.78
N SER A 55 9.93 4.98 4.68
CA SER A 55 10.63 5.59 5.81
C SER A 55 10.50 4.82 7.13
N VAL A 56 10.03 3.57 7.08
CA VAL A 56 9.90 2.75 8.30
C VAL A 56 11.28 2.43 8.90
N PRO A 57 11.33 2.24 10.25
CA PRO A 57 12.61 1.93 10.91
C PRO A 57 13.03 0.48 10.74
N GLU A 58 14.25 0.20 11.14
CA GLU A 58 14.92 -1.11 11.23
C GLU A 58 15.25 -1.75 9.89
N LEU A 59 14.58 -1.44 8.85
CA LEU A 59 14.86 -1.88 7.51
C LEU A 59 13.96 -1.02 6.65
N ASP A 60 14.52 -0.09 5.88
CA ASP A 60 13.68 0.84 5.14
C ASP A 60 12.88 0.11 4.06
N GLY A 61 11.87 0.81 3.54
CA GLY A 61 10.95 0.21 2.60
C GLY A 61 11.58 -0.23 1.29
N TRP A 62 12.64 0.44 0.84
CA TRP A 62 13.35 0.02 -0.37
C TRP A 62 14.08 -1.28 -0.15
N GLU A 63 14.78 -1.41 0.99
CA GLU A 63 15.47 -2.64 1.35
C GLU A 63 14.50 -3.79 1.55
N ALA A 64 13.40 -3.54 2.26
CA ALA A 64 12.35 -4.54 2.46
C ALA A 64 11.78 -5.01 1.12
N THR A 65 11.52 -4.07 0.21
CA THR A 65 11.02 -4.39 -1.13
C THR A 65 12.01 -5.27 -1.88
N ALA A 66 13.29 -4.90 -1.86
CA ALA A 66 14.31 -5.67 -2.55
C ALA A 66 14.38 -7.12 -2.02
N ILE A 67 14.28 -7.28 -0.71
CA ILE A 67 14.27 -8.61 -0.09
C ILE A 67 13.08 -9.41 -0.57
N LEU A 68 11.89 -8.82 -0.56
CA LEU A 68 10.67 -9.52 -0.99
C LEU A 68 10.72 -9.88 -2.47
N LYS A 69 11.27 -9.00 -3.30
CA LYS A 69 11.34 -9.25 -4.75
C LYS A 69 12.43 -10.26 -5.11
N ALA A 70 13.42 -10.45 -4.23
CA ALA A 70 14.45 -11.47 -4.43
C ALA A 70 13.99 -12.87 -3.98
N ASP A 71 12.93 -12.96 -3.19
CA ASP A 71 12.43 -14.22 -2.63
C ASP A 71 11.36 -14.80 -3.57
N PRO A 72 11.57 -16.01 -4.10
CA PRO A 72 10.58 -16.65 -4.98
C PRO A 72 9.19 -16.76 -4.37
N ALA A 73 9.10 -16.85 -3.04
CA ALA A 73 7.81 -16.99 -2.35
C ALA A 73 7.01 -15.70 -2.33
N THR A 74 7.66 -14.54 -2.46
CA THR A 74 7.00 -13.24 -2.31
C THR A 74 7.17 -12.32 -3.52
N ARG A 75 8.03 -12.67 -4.46
CA ARG A 75 8.38 -11.75 -5.55
C ARG A 75 7.21 -11.34 -6.44
N ASN A 76 6.15 -12.13 -6.48
CA ASN A 76 4.99 -11.83 -7.31
C ASN A 76 3.94 -10.98 -6.60
N ILE A 77 4.15 -10.66 -5.33
CA ILE A 77 3.23 -9.79 -4.59
C ILE A 77 3.46 -8.35 -5.03
N PRO A 78 2.43 -7.65 -5.53
CA PRO A 78 2.59 -6.23 -5.90
C PRO A 78 2.93 -5.39 -4.67
N ILE A 79 3.91 -4.51 -4.81
CA ILE A 79 4.32 -3.61 -3.73
C ILE A 79 4.20 -2.18 -4.21
N ILE A 80 3.41 -1.39 -3.48
CA ILE A 80 3.27 0.04 -3.74
C ILE A 80 4.05 0.79 -2.67
N ALA A 81 5.06 1.55 -3.10
CA ALA A 81 5.82 2.39 -2.19
C ALA A 81 5.02 3.63 -1.84
N VAL A 82 5.06 4.03 -0.56
CA VAL A 82 4.40 5.23 -0.08
C VAL A 82 5.46 6.07 0.62
N THR A 83 5.52 7.36 0.32
CA THR A 83 6.54 8.23 0.91
C THR A 83 5.94 9.58 1.34
N ALA A 84 6.39 10.07 2.50
CA ALA A 84 6.06 11.41 2.97
C ALA A 84 6.92 12.48 2.31
N HIS A 85 8.04 12.09 1.72
CA HIS A 85 9.01 13.01 1.15
C HIS A 85 9.26 12.63 -0.31
N ALA A 86 8.47 13.20 -1.21
CA ALA A 86 8.62 12.94 -2.64
C ALA A 86 9.79 13.75 -3.20
N LEU A 87 11.02 13.33 -2.87
CA LEU A 87 12.22 13.97 -3.35
C LEU A 87 12.53 13.55 -4.78
N PRO A 88 13.25 14.38 -5.53
CA PRO A 88 13.69 13.98 -6.87
C PRO A 88 14.45 12.66 -6.82
N GLY A 89 14.10 11.74 -7.69
CA GLY A 89 14.74 10.42 -7.74
C GLY A 89 14.09 9.35 -6.87
N ASP A 90 13.19 9.71 -5.95
CA ASP A 90 12.55 8.72 -5.08
C ASP A 90 11.70 7.72 -5.85
N GLU A 91 10.97 8.19 -6.84
CA GLU A 91 10.16 7.30 -7.66
C GLU A 91 11.04 6.31 -8.42
N GLU A 92 12.13 6.80 -9.02
CA GLU A 92 13.07 5.95 -9.73
C GLU A 92 13.69 4.93 -8.80
N ARG A 93 14.07 5.35 -7.60
CA ARG A 93 14.66 4.46 -6.61
C ARG A 93 13.66 3.38 -6.17
N SER A 94 12.41 3.73 -6.03
CA SER A 94 11.36 2.77 -5.70
C SER A 94 11.19 1.73 -6.80
N LEU A 95 11.18 2.16 -8.05
CA LEU A 95 11.09 1.26 -9.19
C LEU A 95 12.32 0.35 -9.28
N GLU A 96 13.52 0.89 -9.05
CA GLU A 96 14.74 0.10 -9.05
C GLU A 96 14.75 -0.97 -7.95
N ALA A 97 14.15 -0.66 -6.81
CA ALA A 97 14.01 -1.65 -5.73
C ALA A 97 12.99 -2.73 -6.06
N GLY A 98 12.18 -2.53 -7.08
CA GLY A 98 11.19 -3.51 -7.52
C GLY A 98 9.75 -3.16 -7.18
N CYS A 99 9.47 -1.93 -6.73
CA CYS A 99 8.11 -1.51 -6.44
C CYS A 99 7.27 -1.48 -7.72
N ASP A 100 6.02 -1.89 -7.60
CA ASP A 100 5.09 -1.92 -8.71
C ASP A 100 4.30 -0.61 -8.83
N GLY A 101 4.37 0.24 -7.82
CA GLY A 101 3.73 1.55 -7.83
C GLY A 101 4.36 2.46 -6.81
N TYR A 102 4.00 3.74 -6.86
CA TYR A 102 4.58 4.77 -6.02
C TYR A 102 3.51 5.82 -5.72
N LEU A 103 3.31 6.13 -4.44
CA LEU A 103 2.36 7.14 -4.00
C LEU A 103 3.04 8.09 -3.02
N ALA A 104 2.76 9.38 -3.17
CA ALA A 104 3.29 10.41 -2.27
C ALA A 104 2.23 10.82 -1.27
N LYS A 105 2.60 10.89 0.02
CA LYS A 105 1.74 11.42 1.06
C LYS A 105 1.69 12.94 0.96
N PRO A 106 0.63 13.59 1.42
CA PRO A 106 -0.55 12.98 2.05
C PRO A 106 -1.49 12.39 1.01
N ILE A 107 -2.00 11.20 1.30
CA ILE A 107 -2.95 10.53 0.41
C ILE A 107 -4.29 10.47 1.13
N PRO A 108 -5.34 11.11 0.59
CA PRO A 108 -6.67 10.95 1.18
C PRO A 108 -7.07 9.48 1.17
N PRO A 109 -7.72 8.98 2.23
CA PRO A 109 -8.11 7.57 2.27
C PRO A 109 -8.92 7.11 1.06
N ALA A 110 -9.84 7.95 0.57
CA ALA A 110 -10.62 7.60 -0.61
C ALA A 110 -9.75 7.43 -1.86
N ALA A 111 -8.72 8.26 -2.01
CA ALA A 111 -7.80 8.15 -3.14
C ALA A 111 -6.96 6.88 -3.03
N LEU A 112 -6.55 6.52 -1.83
CA LEU A 112 -5.81 5.28 -1.60
C LEU A 112 -6.68 4.07 -1.98
N ILE A 113 -7.92 4.05 -1.52
CA ILE A 113 -8.85 2.96 -1.83
C ILE A 113 -9.07 2.87 -3.35
N ALA A 114 -9.25 4.00 -4.02
CA ALA A 114 -9.44 4.01 -5.47
C ALA A 114 -8.25 3.40 -6.20
N GLU A 115 -7.04 3.73 -5.77
CA GLU A 115 -5.83 3.17 -6.39
C GLU A 115 -5.74 1.66 -6.17
N ILE A 116 -6.03 1.20 -4.95
CA ILE A 116 -6.00 -0.22 -4.62
C ILE A 116 -7.09 -0.96 -5.41
N ASP A 117 -8.31 -0.42 -5.44
CA ASP A 117 -9.41 -1.03 -6.19
C ASP A 117 -9.05 -1.16 -7.68
N ARG A 118 -8.42 -0.14 -8.23
CA ARG A 118 -8.01 -0.15 -9.64
C ARG A 118 -7.02 -1.29 -9.91
N ARG A 119 -6.10 -1.52 -8.99
CA ARG A 119 -5.10 -2.58 -9.16
C ARG A 119 -5.71 -3.98 -9.08
N PHE A 120 -6.80 -4.12 -8.34
CA PHE A 120 -7.51 -5.40 -8.27
C PHE A 120 -8.66 -5.50 -9.27
N GLY A 121 -8.82 -4.48 -10.13
CA GLY A 121 -9.90 -4.46 -11.10
C GLY A 121 -11.27 -4.27 -10.45
N ARG A 122 -11.34 -3.67 -9.26
CA ARG A 122 -12.59 -3.41 -8.54
C ARG A 122 -13.09 -1.99 -8.82
N THR A 123 -14.41 -1.84 -8.84
CA THR A 123 -15.00 -0.51 -8.95
C THR A 123 -15.10 0.07 -7.55
N THR A 124 -14.61 1.31 -7.40
CA THR A 124 -14.71 1.99 -6.11
C THR A 124 -16.17 2.13 -5.70
N PRO A 125 -16.54 1.68 -4.48
CA PRO A 125 -17.93 1.76 -4.06
C PRO A 125 -18.45 3.20 -4.00
N SER A 126 -19.74 3.38 -4.31
CA SER A 126 -20.34 4.70 -4.39
C SER A 126 -20.43 5.41 -3.05
N TYR A 127 -20.31 4.69 -1.94
CA TYR A 127 -20.35 5.31 -0.61
C TYR A 127 -19.05 6.07 -0.27
N LEU A 128 -17.99 5.90 -1.06
CA LEU A 128 -16.74 6.62 -0.83
C LEU A 128 -16.80 7.98 -1.52
N PRO A 129 -16.15 9.00 -0.93
CA PRO A 129 -16.07 10.31 -1.59
C PRO A 129 -15.40 10.17 -2.95
N ARG A 130 -15.93 10.88 -3.93
CA ARG A 130 -15.37 10.89 -5.27
C ARG A 130 -14.75 12.22 -5.55
N SER A 131 -13.89 12.26 -6.55
CA SER A 131 -13.36 13.53 -7.01
C SER A 131 -14.50 14.37 -7.58
N SER A 132 -14.34 15.69 -7.53
CA SER A 132 -15.43 16.62 -7.78
C SER A 132 -16.13 16.40 -9.09
N GLY A 133 -15.66 16.05 -10.11
CA GLY A 133 -16.37 15.87 -11.36
C GLY A 133 -17.28 14.67 -11.42
N GLU A 134 -17.18 13.79 -10.46
CA GLU A 134 -17.91 12.54 -10.48
C GLU A 134 -19.16 12.52 -9.64
N MET A 135 -19.37 13.55 -8.85
CA MET A 135 -20.48 13.59 -7.94
C MET A 135 -21.84 13.53 -8.62
N SER A 136 -21.93 14.00 -9.81
CA SER A 136 -23.17 14.02 -10.55
C SER A 136 -23.41 12.74 -11.35
N ALA A 137 -22.46 11.85 -11.42
CA ALA A 137 -22.61 10.67 -12.24
C ALA A 137 -23.69 9.74 -11.65
N PRO A 138 -24.63 9.32 -12.45
CA PRO A 138 -25.61 8.35 -11.99
C PRO A 138 -24.93 6.98 -11.86
N PHE A 139 -25.45 6.21 -11.00
CA PHE A 139 -24.91 4.88 -10.72
C PHE A 139 -25.95 3.82 -10.85
#